data_a9e0e7ab7c6a04f869e061aa5e3c7beb
#
_entry.id   a9e0e7ab7c6a04f869e061aa5e3c7beb
#
_cell.length_a   1.000
_cell.length_b   1.000
_cell.length_c   1.000
_cell.angle_alpha   90.00
_cell.angle_beta   90.00
_cell.angle_gamma   90.00
#
_symmetry.space_group_name_H-M   'P 1'
#
loop_
_entity.id
_entity.type
_entity.pdbx_description
1 polymer ?
#
loop_
_entity_poly.entity_id
_entity_poly.type
_entity_poly.pdbx_seq_one_letter_code
_entity_poly.pdbx_strand_id
1 'polypeptide(L)'
;MYIFAKKYVDNTLFYSVEMNFFAKIFKRNNIEPPQQLTEDEQFAMNFTKNGGKFIYCTSDLEVQEVFRNILKELGVYVKMSSNASPVINEMFEEHSPMFTSDIETSNVYLIDCEYLITSLGGIMLSSHQLKHRKMDELPEVFIIFAKTSQMVKDIPEGMKGIKKKYIGHIP
;
A
#
# COMPACT_ATOMS: atom_id res chain seq x y z
N MET A 1 5.70 -8.46 -5.02
CA MET A 1 4.46 -7.89 -4.39
C MET A 1 4.87 -6.74 -3.51
N TYR A 2 4.06 -5.72 -3.35
CA TYR A 2 4.38 -4.53 -2.53
C TYR A 2 3.37 -4.38 -1.41
N ILE A 3 3.82 -3.90 -0.26
CA ILE A 3 2.94 -3.59 0.86
C ILE A 3 3.09 -2.11 1.18
N PHE A 4 1.98 -1.41 1.28
CA PHE A 4 1.96 0.01 1.60
C PHE A 4 1.12 0.23 2.84
N ALA A 5 1.65 0.94 3.82
CA ALA A 5 0.88 1.42 4.94
C ALA A 5 0.89 2.95 4.92
N LYS A 6 -0.28 3.58 4.91
CA LYS A 6 -0.40 5.03 5.01
C LYS A 6 -1.19 5.37 6.27
N LYS A 7 -0.58 6.13 7.17
CA LYS A 7 -1.25 6.72 8.31
C LYS A 7 -1.63 8.16 7.98
N TYR A 8 -2.90 8.49 8.07
CA TYR A 8 -3.36 9.86 8.17
C TYR A 8 -3.36 10.21 9.64
N VAL A 9 -2.69 11.25 10.04
CA VAL A 9 -2.64 11.98 11.30
C VAL A 9 -1.30 11.91 12.05
N ASP A 10 -0.81 13.13 12.29
CA ASP A 10 0.28 13.57 13.16
C ASP A 10 1.67 12.96 12.99
N ASN A 11 2.50 13.85 12.50
CA ASN A 11 3.92 13.74 12.11
C ASN A 11 4.90 13.41 13.24
N THR A 12 4.50 12.89 14.40
CA THR A 12 5.43 12.91 15.56
C THR A 12 6.00 11.57 16.00
N LEU A 13 5.62 10.42 15.44
CA LEU A 13 6.04 9.14 16.06
C LEU A 13 6.78 8.11 15.16
N PHE A 14 7.16 8.44 13.92
CA PHE A 14 7.70 7.42 13.01
C PHE A 14 9.04 7.77 12.31
N TYR A 15 9.97 8.41 13.01
CA TYR A 15 11.25 8.83 12.40
C TYR A 15 12.39 7.79 12.40
N SER A 16 12.25 6.58 12.96
CA SER A 16 13.43 5.76 13.25
C SER A 16 13.69 4.55 12.34
N VAL A 17 12.76 4.13 11.48
CA VAL A 17 12.95 2.91 10.66
C VAL A 17 13.28 3.20 9.18
N GLU A 18 12.98 4.38 8.69
CA GLU A 18 13.02 4.70 7.25
C GLU A 18 14.42 4.96 6.66
N MET A 19 15.41 5.37 7.46
CA MET A 19 16.75 5.66 6.91
C MET A 19 17.57 4.42 6.52
N ASN A 20 17.21 3.23 7.03
CA ASN A 20 18.01 2.04 6.79
C ASN A 20 17.69 1.32 5.47
N PHE A 21 16.51 1.46 4.90
CA PHE A 21 16.15 0.76 3.67
C PHE A 21 16.76 1.43 2.44
N PHE A 22 16.61 2.74 2.30
CA PHE A 22 17.27 3.48 1.21
C PHE A 22 18.80 3.45 1.36
N ALA A 23 19.32 3.56 2.60
CA ALA A 23 20.75 3.41 2.86
C ALA A 23 21.26 2.00 2.54
N LYS A 24 20.44 0.95 2.66
CA LYS A 24 20.83 -0.42 2.29
C LYS A 24 20.88 -0.63 0.78
N ILE A 25 19.96 -0.02 0.02
CA ILE A 25 19.98 -0.04 -1.44
C ILE A 25 21.18 0.73 -1.98
N PHE A 26 21.45 1.93 -1.45
CA PHE A 26 22.56 2.78 -1.90
C PHE A 26 23.93 2.36 -1.37
N LYS A 27 24.03 1.71 -0.19
CA LYS A 27 25.32 1.21 0.36
C LYS A 27 25.80 -0.10 -0.26
N ARG A 28 24.95 -0.85 -0.94
CA ARG A 28 25.31 -2.18 -1.46
C ARG A 28 26.07 -2.14 -2.77
N ASN A 29 26.04 -1.03 -3.47
CA ASN A 29 26.78 -0.84 -4.71
C ASN A 29 27.46 0.54 -4.67
N ASN A 30 28.77 0.60 -4.82
CA ASN A 30 29.53 1.81 -5.17
C ASN A 30 29.16 2.27 -6.61
N ILE A 31 27.87 2.39 -6.90
CA ILE A 31 27.34 2.82 -8.18
C ILE A 31 26.88 4.25 -7.97
N GLU A 32 27.39 5.16 -8.77
CA GLU A 32 26.83 6.50 -8.92
C GLU A 32 25.32 6.35 -9.13
N PRO A 33 24.49 7.23 -8.52
CA PRO A 33 23.04 7.13 -8.68
C PRO A 33 22.73 7.07 -10.17
N PRO A 34 21.95 6.08 -10.63
CA PRO A 34 21.59 5.98 -12.04
C PRO A 34 20.96 7.29 -12.48
N GLN A 35 21.36 7.78 -13.65
CA GLN A 35 20.85 9.04 -14.21
C GLN A 35 19.32 9.02 -14.40
N GLN A 36 18.70 7.85 -14.29
CA GLN A 36 17.27 7.67 -14.43
C GLN A 36 16.79 6.59 -13.45
N LEU A 37 15.90 6.99 -12.52
CA LEU A 37 15.25 6.07 -11.59
C LEU A 37 14.34 5.09 -12.34
N THR A 38 14.25 3.86 -11.84
CA THR A 38 13.23 2.91 -12.30
C THR A 38 11.83 3.37 -11.86
N GLU A 39 10.77 2.84 -12.46
CA GLU A 39 9.39 3.24 -12.15
C GLU A 39 9.03 2.98 -10.69
N ASP A 40 9.48 1.87 -10.14
CA ASP A 40 9.26 1.49 -8.73
C ASP A 40 10.04 2.38 -7.76
N GLU A 41 11.29 2.71 -8.09
CA GLU A 41 12.09 3.68 -7.31
C GLU A 41 11.46 5.07 -7.34
N GLN A 42 10.99 5.52 -8.51
CA GLN A 42 10.32 6.80 -8.65
C GLN A 42 9.01 6.84 -7.86
N PHE A 43 8.21 5.76 -7.94
CA PHE A 43 7.00 5.65 -7.14
C PHE A 43 7.32 5.69 -5.65
N ALA A 44 8.25 4.86 -5.17
CA ALA A 44 8.66 4.79 -3.77
C ALA A 44 9.10 6.15 -3.23
N MET A 45 9.94 6.86 -3.99
CA MET A 45 10.40 8.20 -3.63
C MET A 45 9.24 9.20 -3.50
N ASN A 46 8.36 9.25 -4.50
CA ASN A 46 7.23 10.18 -4.50
C ASN A 46 6.21 9.82 -3.43
N PHE A 47 5.92 8.54 -3.24
CA PHE A 47 4.98 8.06 -2.22
C PHE A 47 5.47 8.38 -0.80
N THR A 48 6.75 8.14 -0.51
CA THR A 48 7.36 8.46 0.78
C THR A 48 7.38 9.96 1.03
N LYS A 49 7.66 10.77 0.01
CA LYS A 49 7.58 12.23 0.09
C LYS A 49 6.17 12.73 0.46
N ASN A 50 5.14 11.99 0.06
CA ASN A 50 3.74 12.25 0.41
C ASN A 50 3.33 11.66 1.78
N GLY A 51 4.29 11.21 2.60
CA GLY A 51 4.05 10.64 3.93
C GLY A 51 3.59 9.18 3.94
N GLY A 52 3.69 8.49 2.80
CA GLY A 52 3.44 7.05 2.72
C GLY A 52 4.68 6.24 3.13
N LYS A 53 4.47 5.01 3.58
CA LYS A 53 5.53 4.02 3.80
C LYS A 53 5.48 2.99 2.69
N PHE A 54 6.57 2.82 1.99
CA PHE A 54 6.70 1.87 0.88
C PHE A 54 7.62 0.72 1.27
N ILE A 55 7.15 -0.51 1.06
CA ILE A 55 7.93 -1.73 1.30
C ILE A 55 7.82 -2.62 0.08
N TYR A 56 8.95 -3.05 -0.42
CA TYR A 56 9.08 -3.97 -1.54
C TYR A 56 9.33 -5.38 -1.03
N CYS A 57 8.48 -6.33 -1.43
CA CYS A 57 8.61 -7.73 -1.08
C CYS A 57 8.78 -8.57 -2.35
N THR A 58 9.69 -9.52 -2.32
CA THR A 58 10.03 -10.41 -3.44
C THR A 58 9.33 -11.75 -3.37
N SER A 59 8.80 -12.12 -2.19
CA SER A 59 8.11 -13.38 -1.93
C SER A 59 6.92 -13.20 -1.00
N ASP A 60 6.00 -14.16 -1.01
CA ASP A 60 4.84 -14.17 -0.12
C ASP A 60 5.25 -14.35 1.35
N LEU A 61 6.33 -15.08 1.62
CA LEU A 61 6.90 -15.20 2.98
C LEU A 61 7.38 -13.86 3.51
N GLU A 62 8.05 -13.08 2.67
CA GLU A 62 8.49 -11.73 3.02
C GLU A 62 7.29 -10.79 3.27
N VAL A 63 6.23 -10.91 2.46
CA VAL A 63 4.98 -10.19 2.67
C VAL A 63 4.37 -10.50 4.05
N GLN A 64 4.29 -11.78 4.42
CA GLN A 64 3.78 -12.19 5.73
C GLN A 64 4.65 -11.68 6.89
N GLU A 65 5.98 -11.73 6.74
CA GLU A 65 6.90 -11.21 7.76
C GLU A 65 6.75 -9.69 7.95
N VAL A 66 6.69 -8.95 6.85
CA VAL A 66 6.46 -7.50 6.86
C VAL A 66 5.11 -7.17 7.50
N PHE A 67 4.05 -7.91 7.15
CA PHE A 67 2.74 -7.71 7.73
C PHE A 67 2.74 -7.92 9.25
N ARG A 68 3.36 -9.00 9.74
CA ARG A 68 3.55 -9.22 11.19
C ARG A 68 4.30 -8.08 11.88
N ASN A 69 5.30 -7.52 11.22
CA ASN A 69 6.06 -6.39 11.78
C ASN A 69 5.21 -5.11 11.82
N ILE A 70 4.40 -4.84 10.78
CA ILE A 70 3.43 -3.75 10.78
C ILE A 70 2.43 -3.90 11.94
N LEU A 71 1.89 -5.10 12.14
CA LEU A 71 0.95 -5.35 13.26
C LEU A 71 1.60 -5.13 14.63
N LYS A 72 2.87 -5.51 14.80
CA LYS A 72 3.62 -5.22 16.04
C LYS A 72 3.78 -3.72 16.28
N GLU A 73 4.05 -2.95 15.21
CA GLU A 73 4.15 -1.48 15.32
C GLU A 73 2.81 -0.82 15.65
N LEU A 74 1.71 -1.34 15.10
CA LEU A 74 0.37 -0.81 15.33
C LEU A 74 -0.18 -1.17 16.72
N GLY A 75 0.37 -2.21 17.35
CA GLY A 75 0.06 -2.62 18.72
C GLY A 75 -1.05 -3.67 18.85
N VAL A 76 -1.31 -4.09 20.09
CA VAL A 76 -2.16 -5.24 20.40
C VAL A 76 -3.68 -5.00 20.25
N TYR A 77 -4.11 -3.76 20.14
CA TYR A 77 -5.53 -3.40 20.04
C TYR A 77 -5.97 -3.11 18.59
N VAL A 78 -5.18 -3.57 17.62
CA VAL A 78 -5.50 -3.36 16.21
C VAL A 78 -6.72 -4.18 15.83
N LYS A 79 -7.73 -3.51 15.29
CA LYS A 79 -8.86 -4.10 14.58
C LYS A 79 -8.76 -3.72 13.11
N MET A 80 -8.85 -4.71 12.25
CA MET A 80 -8.74 -4.53 10.80
C MET A 80 -10.06 -4.84 10.12
N SER A 81 -10.44 -4.03 9.17
CA SER A 81 -11.43 -4.41 8.16
C SER A 81 -10.73 -4.64 6.82
N SER A 82 -11.27 -5.54 6.01
CA SER A 82 -10.67 -5.89 4.73
C SER A 82 -11.67 -5.80 3.58
N ASN A 83 -11.20 -5.27 2.46
CA ASN A 83 -11.79 -5.43 1.15
C ASN A 83 -10.71 -5.81 0.12
N ALA A 84 -9.67 -6.50 0.58
CA ALA A 84 -8.64 -7.06 -0.27
C ALA A 84 -9.16 -8.31 -1.00
N SER A 85 -8.46 -8.71 -2.06
CA SER A 85 -8.78 -9.92 -2.81
C SER A 85 -8.76 -11.18 -1.92
N PRO A 86 -9.50 -12.23 -2.30
CA PRO A 86 -9.49 -13.49 -1.55
C PRO A 86 -8.08 -14.05 -1.30
N VAL A 87 -7.19 -13.95 -2.28
CA VAL A 87 -5.79 -14.40 -2.16
C VAL A 87 -5.05 -13.67 -1.04
N ILE A 88 -5.25 -12.37 -0.90
CA ILE A 88 -4.63 -11.58 0.17
C ILE A 88 -5.25 -11.93 1.53
N ASN A 89 -6.57 -12.08 1.60
CA ASN A 89 -7.23 -12.44 2.85
C ASN A 89 -6.82 -13.84 3.32
N GLU A 90 -6.69 -14.81 2.42
CA GLU A 90 -6.21 -16.16 2.72
C GLU A 90 -4.76 -16.15 3.22
N MET A 91 -3.90 -15.30 2.64
CA MET A 91 -2.51 -15.15 3.09
C MET A 91 -2.39 -14.72 4.56
N PHE A 92 -3.40 -14.03 5.09
CA PHE A 92 -3.42 -13.50 6.46
C PHE A 92 -4.47 -14.16 7.35
N GLU A 93 -4.95 -15.35 7.01
CA GLU A 93 -5.95 -16.09 7.77
C GLU A 93 -5.52 -16.34 9.23
N GLU A 94 -4.23 -16.53 9.49
CA GLU A 94 -3.68 -16.65 10.85
C GLU A 94 -3.98 -15.45 11.76
N HIS A 95 -4.25 -14.28 11.16
CA HIS A 95 -4.60 -13.05 11.86
C HIS A 95 -6.12 -12.80 11.90
N SER A 96 -6.94 -13.79 11.53
CA SER A 96 -8.41 -13.67 11.50
C SER A 96 -9.05 -13.11 12.78
N PRO A 97 -8.54 -13.36 14.01
CA PRO A 97 -9.09 -12.75 15.22
C PRO A 97 -8.98 -11.22 15.28
N MET A 98 -8.09 -10.62 14.49
CA MET A 98 -7.92 -9.16 14.42
C MET A 98 -8.85 -8.50 13.38
N PHE A 99 -9.54 -9.31 12.55
CA PHE A 99 -10.45 -8.80 11.53
C PHE A 99 -11.87 -8.60 12.06
N THR A 100 -12.50 -7.53 11.61
CA THR A 100 -13.90 -7.20 11.88
C THR A 100 -14.63 -6.86 10.58
N SER A 101 -15.90 -7.21 10.50
CA SER A 101 -16.77 -6.77 9.42
C SER A 101 -17.25 -5.33 9.59
N ASP A 102 -17.12 -4.80 10.81
CA ASP A 102 -17.52 -3.44 11.16
C ASP A 102 -16.37 -2.46 10.88
N ILE A 103 -16.50 -1.71 9.79
CA ILE A 103 -15.51 -0.72 9.34
C ILE A 103 -15.39 0.42 10.35
N GLU A 104 -16.47 0.82 11.02
CA GLU A 104 -16.48 1.96 11.93
C GLU A 104 -15.66 1.70 13.21
N THR A 105 -15.57 0.44 13.63
CA THR A 105 -14.75 0.05 14.78
C THR A 105 -13.33 -0.37 14.41
N SER A 106 -12.97 -0.39 13.13
CA SER A 106 -11.64 -0.77 12.68
C SER A 106 -10.67 0.42 12.68
N ASN A 107 -9.39 0.13 12.99
CA ASN A 107 -8.30 1.11 12.95
C ASN A 107 -7.53 1.05 11.63
N VAL A 108 -7.62 -0.09 10.94
CA VAL A 108 -6.83 -0.40 9.74
C VAL A 108 -7.74 -0.93 8.65
N TYR A 109 -7.52 -0.45 7.44
CA TYR A 109 -8.20 -0.94 6.25
C TYR A 109 -7.23 -1.66 5.32
N LEU A 110 -7.48 -2.95 5.10
CA LEU A 110 -6.70 -3.81 4.23
C LEU A 110 -7.34 -3.85 2.85
N ILE A 111 -6.59 -3.53 1.79
CA ILE A 111 -7.15 -3.33 0.46
C ILE A 111 -6.13 -3.58 -0.64
N ASP A 112 -6.59 -4.01 -1.82
CA ASP A 112 -5.82 -3.91 -3.08
C ASP A 112 -6.05 -2.54 -3.74
N CYS A 113 -5.21 -2.19 -4.69
CA CYS A 113 -5.42 -1.00 -5.51
C CYS A 113 -5.67 -1.34 -6.98
N GLU A 114 -6.19 -0.38 -7.74
CA GLU A 114 -6.25 -0.49 -9.19
C GLU A 114 -4.88 -0.24 -9.81
N TYR A 115 -4.27 0.90 -9.49
CA TYR A 115 -2.99 1.33 -10.02
C TYR A 115 -2.18 2.13 -9.00
N LEU A 116 -0.85 2.11 -9.19
CA LEU A 116 0.13 2.96 -8.55
C LEU A 116 0.59 4.00 -9.56
N ILE A 117 0.40 5.28 -9.26
CA ILE A 117 0.75 6.40 -10.15
C ILE A 117 2.18 6.85 -9.85
N THR A 118 3.13 6.50 -10.71
CA THR A 118 4.55 6.72 -10.45
C THR A 118 4.93 8.19 -10.38
N SER A 119 4.40 9.02 -11.28
CA SER A 119 4.71 10.46 -11.33
C SER A 119 4.27 11.23 -10.08
N LEU A 120 3.23 10.76 -9.40
CA LEU A 120 2.65 11.42 -8.24
C LEU A 120 2.97 10.72 -6.92
N GLY A 121 3.43 9.46 -6.93
CA GLY A 121 3.42 8.62 -5.74
C GLY A 121 2.01 8.47 -5.20
N GLY A 122 1.03 8.34 -6.09
CA GLY A 122 -0.38 8.23 -5.74
C GLY A 122 -0.90 6.82 -5.90
N ILE A 123 -1.99 6.50 -5.21
CA ILE A 123 -2.68 5.21 -5.30
C ILE A 123 -4.07 5.46 -5.87
N MET A 124 -4.41 4.71 -6.92
CA MET A 124 -5.72 4.78 -7.55
C MET A 124 -6.60 3.65 -7.03
N LEU A 125 -7.71 4.02 -6.41
CA LEU A 125 -8.73 3.12 -5.89
C LEU A 125 -10.04 3.34 -6.66
N SER A 126 -10.79 2.25 -6.85
CA SER A 126 -12.15 2.33 -7.37
C SER A 126 -13.18 2.46 -6.23
N SER A 127 -14.38 2.93 -6.55
CA SER A 127 -15.48 3.01 -5.56
C SER A 127 -15.84 1.62 -5.02
N HIS A 128 -15.67 0.59 -5.83
CA HIS A 128 -15.88 -0.80 -5.43
C HIS A 128 -14.92 -1.25 -4.32
N GLN A 129 -13.64 -0.88 -4.45
CA GLN A 129 -12.62 -1.16 -3.43
C GLN A 129 -12.89 -0.40 -2.12
N LEU A 130 -13.49 0.77 -2.20
CA LEU A 130 -13.89 1.56 -1.04
C LEU A 130 -15.27 1.16 -0.47
N LYS A 131 -15.92 0.11 -1.02
CA LYS A 131 -17.31 -0.28 -0.68
C LYS A 131 -18.29 0.88 -0.80
N HIS A 132 -18.09 1.74 -1.81
CA HIS A 132 -18.87 2.97 -2.06
C HIS A 132 -18.87 3.97 -0.90
N ARG A 133 -17.92 3.85 0.05
CA ARG A 133 -17.74 4.80 1.15
C ARG A 133 -16.83 5.94 0.74
N LYS A 134 -16.98 7.06 1.43
CA LYS A 134 -16.03 8.18 1.31
C LYS A 134 -14.77 7.88 2.12
N MET A 135 -13.68 8.57 1.80
CA MET A 135 -12.40 8.38 2.49
C MET A 135 -12.44 8.75 3.98
N ASP A 136 -13.27 9.69 4.37
CA ASP A 136 -13.49 10.12 5.75
C ASP A 136 -14.34 9.15 6.59
N GLU A 137 -14.99 8.19 5.94
CA GLU A 137 -15.76 7.10 6.57
C GLU A 137 -14.92 5.83 6.75
N LEU A 138 -13.65 5.84 6.33
CA LEU A 138 -12.76 4.70 6.38
C LEU A 138 -11.71 4.87 7.49
N PRO A 139 -11.10 3.78 7.98
CA PRO A 139 -10.00 3.84 8.93
C PRO A 139 -8.85 4.73 8.47
N GLU A 140 -8.18 5.38 9.43
CA GLU A 140 -7.08 6.30 9.11
C GLU A 140 -5.83 5.60 8.55
N VAL A 141 -5.65 4.32 8.85
CA VAL A 141 -4.51 3.53 8.40
C VAL A 141 -4.92 2.59 7.29
N PHE A 142 -4.28 2.73 6.14
CA PHE A 142 -4.45 1.82 5.02
C PHE A 142 -3.23 0.92 4.87
N ILE A 143 -3.45 -0.38 4.74
CA ILE A 143 -2.45 -1.34 4.25
C ILE A 143 -2.89 -1.76 2.85
N ILE A 144 -2.09 -1.40 1.86
CA ILE A 144 -2.45 -1.55 0.46
C ILE A 144 -1.49 -2.54 -0.20
N PHE A 145 -2.05 -3.54 -0.85
CA PHE A 145 -1.30 -4.52 -1.62
C PHE A 145 -1.35 -4.18 -3.11
N ALA A 146 -0.18 -4.18 -3.74
CA ALA A 146 -0.07 -3.95 -5.17
C ALA A 146 1.02 -4.83 -5.78
N LYS A 147 0.91 -5.06 -7.08
CA LYS A 147 1.93 -5.70 -7.90
C LYS A 147 2.64 -4.65 -8.74
N THR A 148 3.90 -4.92 -9.12
CA THR A 148 4.63 -4.08 -10.07
C THR A 148 3.88 -3.84 -11.37
N SER A 149 3.14 -4.83 -11.84
CA SER A 149 2.31 -4.74 -13.05
C SER A 149 1.14 -3.74 -12.95
N GLN A 150 0.87 -3.19 -11.75
CA GLN A 150 -0.14 -2.17 -11.52
C GLN A 150 0.45 -0.75 -11.54
N MET A 151 1.76 -0.61 -11.79
CA MET A 151 2.37 0.70 -11.97
C MET A 151 1.98 1.30 -13.31
N VAL A 152 1.63 2.57 -13.29
CA VAL A 152 1.36 3.41 -14.45
C VAL A 152 2.00 4.78 -14.26
N LYS A 153 2.34 5.42 -15.35
CA LYS A 153 3.05 6.70 -15.32
C LYS A 153 2.21 7.81 -14.70
N ASP A 154 0.95 7.92 -15.10
CA ASP A 154 0.08 9.04 -14.75
C ASP A 154 -1.40 8.63 -14.61
N ILE A 155 -2.23 9.56 -14.13
CA ILE A 155 -3.67 9.34 -13.95
C ILE A 155 -4.39 9.00 -15.27
N PRO A 156 -4.13 9.68 -16.41
CA PRO A 156 -4.75 9.33 -17.68
C PRO A 156 -4.51 7.88 -18.10
N GLU A 157 -3.30 7.36 -17.89
CA GLU A 157 -2.98 5.96 -18.19
C GLU A 157 -3.75 5.01 -17.28
N GLY A 158 -3.78 5.26 -15.96
CA GLY A 158 -4.56 4.48 -15.01
C GLY A 158 -6.06 4.49 -15.33
N MET A 159 -6.62 5.64 -15.64
CA MET A 159 -8.03 5.76 -16.04
C MET A 159 -8.36 5.00 -17.33
N LYS A 160 -7.43 5.00 -18.29
CA LYS A 160 -7.56 4.19 -19.50
C LYS A 160 -7.57 2.69 -19.18
N GLY A 161 -6.71 2.27 -18.24
CA GLY A 161 -6.66 0.90 -17.76
C GLY A 161 -7.96 0.48 -17.07
N ILE A 162 -8.51 1.31 -16.17
CA ILE A 162 -9.78 1.07 -15.51
C ILE A 162 -10.91 0.93 -16.54
N LYS A 163 -11.02 1.86 -17.49
CA LYS A 163 -12.03 1.80 -18.54
C LYS A 163 -11.94 0.49 -19.34
N LYS A 164 -10.74 0.02 -19.62
CA LYS A 164 -10.52 -1.25 -20.32
C LYS A 164 -10.89 -2.46 -19.48
N LYS A 165 -10.59 -2.43 -18.17
CA LYS A 165 -10.86 -3.51 -17.23
C LYS A 165 -12.36 -3.69 -16.97
N TYR A 166 -13.08 -2.60 -16.89
CA TYR A 166 -14.51 -2.56 -16.55
C TYR A 166 -15.39 -2.14 -17.73
N ILE A 167 -15.15 -2.70 -18.93
CA ILE A 167 -15.96 -2.45 -20.12
C ILE A 167 -17.43 -2.82 -19.82
N GLY A 168 -18.31 -1.81 -19.89
CA GLY A 168 -19.75 -1.98 -19.64
C GLY A 168 -20.20 -1.82 -18.18
N HIS A 169 -19.29 -1.69 -17.23
CA HIS A 169 -19.62 -1.41 -15.82
C HIS A 169 -18.67 -0.33 -15.31
N ILE A 170 -19.20 0.77 -14.82
CA ILE A 170 -18.40 1.79 -14.12
C ILE A 170 -18.18 1.27 -12.70
N PRO A 171 -16.92 1.10 -12.25
CA PRO A 171 -16.60 0.57 -10.93
C PRO A 171 -16.91 1.58 -9.81
#